data_9f6c49dc08dbe35303b649b86d4fe6f1
#
_entry.id   9f6c49dc08dbe35303b649b86d4fe6f1
#
_cell.length_a   1.000
_cell.length_b   1.000
_cell.length_c   1.000
_cell.angle_alpha   90.00
_cell.angle_beta   90.00
_cell.angle_gamma   90.00
#
_symmetry.space_group_name_H-M   'P 1'
#
loop_
_entity.id
_entity.type
_entity.pdbx_description
1 polymer ?
#
loop_
_entity_poly.entity_id
_entity_poly.type
_entity_poly.pdbx_seq_one_letter_code
_entity_poly.pdbx_strand_id
1 'polypeptide(L)'
;MFVAFLAAAMPAAAALPQLPAIADPASPEHHVGKVIFVELVTPDLAAAKRFYGGLFGWTFHDIDANGTPYAEATLNGDPVGGLLQRTIPAGEQRQPAWLSYFAVRDVDAAEHAAQQQGAKVLYEPHSLPDRGREAVLADPQGAVFAMLASSSGDPPDLLADPGEWIWTSLITSDPDTDTAFYQTLFGYDVFELPAEGGAQHLMLATDGYARASVNPLPANRPNVHPRWLNYVRVENTAASVAKAVALGGRVLVAPRLEPDGGTVALVADPLGAPFGLLEWPETESKEAPK
;
A
#
# COMPACT_ATOMS: atom_id res chain seq x y z
N MET A 1 30.02 3.71 -58.92
CA MET A 1 30.18 4.10 -57.49
C MET A 1 28.80 3.95 -56.85
N PHE A 2 28.53 2.75 -56.28
CA PHE A 2 27.26 2.43 -55.64
C PHE A 2 27.40 2.77 -54.16
N VAL A 3 26.57 3.69 -53.66
CA VAL A 3 26.45 4.02 -52.24
C VAL A 3 25.42 3.06 -51.63
N ALA A 4 25.90 2.12 -50.83
CA ALA A 4 25.01 1.24 -50.05
C ALA A 4 24.52 1.99 -48.83
N PHE A 5 23.19 2.23 -48.74
CA PHE A 5 22.52 2.68 -47.51
C PHE A 5 22.49 1.52 -46.54
N LEU A 6 23.27 1.60 -45.47
CA LEU A 6 23.09 0.77 -44.28
C LEU A 6 21.85 1.28 -43.54
N ALA A 7 20.74 0.58 -43.61
CA ALA A 7 19.62 0.78 -42.76
C ALA A 7 20.02 0.30 -41.34
N ALA A 8 20.28 1.23 -40.43
CA ALA A 8 20.43 0.91 -39.01
C ALA A 8 19.07 0.42 -38.47
N ALA A 9 19.00 -0.86 -38.09
CA ALA A 9 17.85 -1.38 -37.36
C ALA A 9 17.73 -0.62 -36.05
N MET A 10 16.62 0.11 -35.85
CA MET A 10 16.25 0.67 -34.54
C MET A 10 16.05 -0.51 -33.56
N PRO A 11 16.58 -0.44 -32.33
CA PRO A 11 16.29 -1.46 -31.35
C PRO A 11 14.76 -1.48 -31.16
N ALA A 12 14.16 -2.66 -31.21
CA ALA A 12 12.76 -2.85 -30.89
C ALA A 12 12.55 -2.30 -29.47
N ALA A 13 11.59 -1.39 -29.32
CA ALA A 13 11.20 -0.92 -27.98
C ALA A 13 10.85 -2.17 -27.16
N ALA A 14 11.48 -2.34 -26.00
CA ALA A 14 11.14 -3.42 -25.10
C ALA A 14 9.64 -3.33 -24.79
N ALA A 15 8.92 -4.45 -24.91
CA ALA A 15 7.50 -4.48 -24.55
C ALA A 15 7.36 -4.07 -23.07
N LEU A 16 6.32 -3.30 -22.75
CA LEU A 16 6.02 -2.95 -21.35
C LEU A 16 5.66 -4.23 -20.59
N PRO A 17 6.00 -4.32 -19.28
CA PRO A 17 5.59 -5.47 -18.47
C PRO A 17 4.06 -5.56 -18.41
N GLN A 18 3.54 -6.74 -18.56
CA GLN A 18 2.11 -7.01 -18.44
C GLN A 18 1.84 -7.44 -17.02
N LEU A 19 1.32 -6.49 -16.22
CA LEU A 19 0.91 -6.76 -14.84
C LEU A 19 -0.61 -7.02 -14.79
N PRO A 20 -1.10 -7.80 -13.83
CA PRO A 20 -2.52 -8.09 -13.70
C PRO A 20 -3.36 -6.82 -13.51
N ALA A 21 -4.61 -6.86 -13.97
CA ALA A 21 -5.61 -5.84 -13.70
C ALA A 21 -5.85 -5.71 -12.19
N ILE A 22 -6.32 -4.54 -11.74
CA ILE A 22 -6.62 -4.31 -10.31
C ILE A 22 -7.95 -4.95 -9.92
N ALA A 23 -8.94 -4.89 -10.80
CA ALA A 23 -10.25 -5.52 -10.62
C ALA A 23 -10.50 -6.55 -11.73
N ASP A 24 -10.85 -7.78 -11.35
CA ASP A 24 -11.27 -8.85 -12.27
C ASP A 24 -12.46 -9.59 -11.64
N PRO A 25 -13.66 -9.50 -12.22
CA PRO A 25 -14.00 -8.75 -13.44
C PRO A 25 -13.87 -7.23 -13.30
N ALA A 26 -13.65 -6.54 -14.42
CA ALA A 26 -13.51 -5.09 -14.42
C ALA A 26 -14.73 -4.41 -13.78
N SER A 27 -14.47 -3.41 -12.94
CA SER A 27 -15.47 -2.63 -12.21
C SER A 27 -15.67 -1.24 -12.87
N PRO A 28 -16.88 -0.68 -12.89
CA PRO A 28 -17.09 0.72 -13.27
C PRO A 28 -16.80 1.71 -12.12
N GLU A 29 -16.44 1.22 -10.95
CA GLU A 29 -16.26 2.04 -9.74
C GLU A 29 -14.93 2.78 -9.77
N HIS A 30 -14.91 3.99 -9.17
CA HIS A 30 -13.73 4.82 -8.99
C HIS A 30 -13.81 5.55 -7.65
N HIS A 31 -12.95 5.17 -6.73
CA HIS A 31 -12.95 5.62 -5.34
C HIS A 31 -11.69 6.47 -5.04
N VAL A 32 -11.71 7.75 -5.43
CA VAL A 32 -10.55 8.64 -5.21
C VAL A 32 -10.12 8.64 -3.75
N GLY A 33 -8.82 8.46 -3.50
CA GLY A 33 -8.24 8.40 -2.16
C GLY A 33 -8.34 7.04 -1.47
N LYS A 34 -9.02 6.04 -2.05
CA LYS A 34 -8.96 4.67 -1.57
C LYS A 34 -7.62 4.03 -1.92
N VAL A 35 -7.03 3.25 -1.02
CA VAL A 35 -5.94 2.33 -1.37
C VAL A 35 -6.55 1.15 -2.12
N ILE A 36 -6.29 1.07 -3.41
CA ILE A 36 -6.84 0.05 -4.31
C ILE A 36 -5.88 -1.07 -4.62
N PHE A 37 -4.61 -0.90 -4.27
CA PHE A 37 -3.57 -1.90 -4.43
C PHE A 37 -2.43 -1.65 -3.45
N VAL A 38 -1.72 -2.71 -3.09
CA VAL A 38 -0.49 -2.63 -2.30
C VAL A 38 0.60 -3.49 -2.94
N GLU A 39 1.84 -3.02 -2.88
CA GLU A 39 2.97 -3.72 -3.48
C GLU A 39 4.15 -3.77 -2.51
N LEU A 40 4.66 -4.97 -2.26
CA LEU A 40 5.89 -5.15 -1.52
C LEU A 40 7.10 -4.95 -2.42
N VAL A 41 7.94 -3.98 -2.09
CA VAL A 41 9.27 -3.85 -2.69
C VAL A 41 10.27 -4.57 -1.79
N THR A 42 10.87 -5.66 -2.28
CA THR A 42 11.72 -6.55 -1.49
C THR A 42 12.99 -6.98 -2.25
N PRO A 43 14.13 -7.20 -1.58
CA PRO A 43 15.32 -7.74 -2.23
C PRO A 43 15.28 -9.26 -2.45
N ASP A 44 14.39 -9.98 -1.75
CA ASP A 44 14.26 -11.45 -1.84
C ASP A 44 12.79 -11.87 -1.92
N LEU A 45 12.33 -12.06 -3.16
CA LEU A 45 10.96 -12.47 -3.46
C LEU A 45 10.63 -13.86 -2.87
N ALA A 46 11.60 -14.78 -2.88
CA ALA A 46 11.39 -16.13 -2.37
C ALA A 46 11.20 -16.14 -0.85
N ALA A 47 11.97 -15.34 -0.11
CA ALA A 47 11.80 -15.17 1.34
C ALA A 47 10.45 -14.53 1.67
N ALA A 48 10.04 -13.50 0.93
CA ALA A 48 8.74 -12.84 1.11
C ALA A 48 7.58 -13.82 0.88
N LYS A 49 7.60 -14.60 -0.21
CA LYS A 49 6.57 -15.61 -0.48
C LYS A 49 6.44 -16.65 0.64
N ARG A 50 7.57 -17.15 1.15
CA ARG A 50 7.53 -18.10 2.27
C ARG A 50 6.91 -17.49 3.52
N PHE A 51 7.23 -16.24 3.82
CA PHE A 51 6.73 -15.54 5.00
C PHE A 51 5.24 -15.26 4.89
N TYR A 52 4.81 -14.53 3.85
CA TYR A 52 3.40 -14.14 3.70
C TYR A 52 2.48 -15.31 3.38
N GLY A 53 2.94 -16.27 2.58
CA GLY A 53 2.23 -17.54 2.36
C GLY A 53 2.08 -18.36 3.64
N GLY A 54 3.17 -18.46 4.44
CA GLY A 54 3.12 -19.09 5.75
C GLY A 54 2.23 -18.35 6.74
N LEU A 55 2.21 -17.01 6.75
CA LEU A 55 1.47 -16.21 7.72
C LEU A 55 -0.03 -16.14 7.42
N PHE A 56 -0.40 -15.79 6.18
CA PHE A 56 -1.77 -15.51 5.78
C PHE A 56 -2.40 -16.59 4.88
N GLY A 57 -1.61 -17.56 4.41
CA GLY A 57 -2.10 -18.54 3.44
C GLY A 57 -2.12 -18.03 2.00
N TRP A 58 -1.46 -16.90 1.71
CA TRP A 58 -1.40 -16.38 0.36
C TRP A 58 -0.71 -17.33 -0.60
N THR A 59 -1.21 -17.40 -1.81
CA THR A 59 -0.59 -18.09 -2.94
C THR A 59 -0.02 -17.06 -3.92
N PHE A 60 0.89 -17.50 -4.80
CA PHE A 60 1.65 -16.57 -5.62
C PHE A 60 1.74 -17.05 -7.07
N HIS A 61 1.46 -16.11 -7.98
CA HIS A 61 1.66 -16.32 -9.41
C HIS A 61 2.87 -15.47 -9.86
N ASP A 62 3.92 -16.14 -10.37
CA ASP A 62 5.14 -15.47 -10.83
C ASP A 62 4.96 -14.88 -12.21
N ILE A 63 5.41 -13.63 -12.35
CA ILE A 63 5.34 -12.85 -13.58
C ILE A 63 6.74 -12.31 -13.86
N ASP A 64 7.20 -12.41 -15.10
CA ASP A 64 8.41 -11.72 -15.56
C ASP A 64 8.03 -10.31 -16.04
N ALA A 65 8.27 -9.33 -15.19
CA ALA A 65 8.07 -7.93 -15.55
C ALA A 65 9.33 -7.36 -16.25
N ASN A 66 9.57 -7.79 -17.49
CA ASN A 66 10.74 -7.39 -18.31
C ASN A 66 12.09 -7.64 -17.63
N GLY A 67 12.32 -8.86 -17.18
CA GLY A 67 13.54 -9.25 -16.48
C GLY A 67 13.57 -8.83 -15.01
N THR A 68 12.50 -8.23 -14.50
CA THR A 68 12.31 -7.96 -13.07
C THR A 68 11.36 -9.00 -12.49
N PRO A 69 11.81 -9.84 -11.54
CA PRO A 69 10.93 -10.80 -10.89
C PRO A 69 9.80 -10.09 -10.14
N TYR A 70 8.59 -10.50 -10.44
CA TYR A 70 7.36 -10.03 -9.82
C TYR A 70 6.49 -11.22 -9.43
N ALA A 71 5.67 -11.09 -8.41
CA ALA A 71 4.65 -12.07 -8.10
C ALA A 71 3.35 -11.38 -7.69
N GLU A 72 2.25 -11.81 -8.26
CA GLU A 72 0.92 -11.51 -7.74
C GLU A 72 0.62 -12.41 -6.56
N ALA A 73 0.19 -11.81 -5.45
CA ALA A 73 -0.29 -12.53 -4.27
C ALA A 73 -1.81 -12.64 -4.33
N THR A 74 -2.33 -13.83 -4.06
CA THR A 74 -3.77 -14.11 -4.04
C THR A 74 -4.18 -14.84 -2.77
N LEU A 75 -5.41 -14.61 -2.30
CA LEU A 75 -6.06 -15.33 -1.22
C LEU A 75 -7.37 -15.91 -1.74
N ASN A 76 -7.56 -17.23 -1.65
CA ASN A 76 -8.73 -17.95 -2.20
C ASN A 76 -8.98 -17.70 -3.71
N GLY A 77 -7.98 -17.23 -4.45
CA GLY A 77 -8.06 -16.88 -5.85
C GLY A 77 -8.22 -15.40 -6.15
N ASP A 78 -8.55 -14.59 -5.14
CA ASP A 78 -8.70 -13.13 -5.29
C ASP A 78 -7.36 -12.42 -5.07
N PRO A 79 -6.99 -11.42 -5.91
CA PRO A 79 -5.75 -10.66 -5.76
C PRO A 79 -5.72 -9.88 -4.44
N VAL A 80 -4.63 -10.01 -3.68
CA VAL A 80 -4.41 -9.24 -2.43
C VAL A 80 -3.23 -8.30 -2.52
N GLY A 81 -2.40 -8.35 -3.56
CA GLY A 81 -1.30 -7.43 -3.75
C GLY A 81 -0.21 -7.94 -4.69
N GLY A 82 0.84 -7.16 -4.84
CA GLY A 82 2.01 -7.48 -5.63
C GLY A 82 3.27 -7.59 -4.80
N LEU A 83 4.25 -8.34 -5.28
CA LEU A 83 5.59 -8.42 -4.72
C LEU A 83 6.61 -8.16 -5.85
N LEU A 84 7.35 -7.08 -5.73
CA LEU A 84 8.35 -6.65 -6.70
C LEU A 84 9.75 -6.87 -6.14
N GLN A 85 10.58 -7.61 -6.86
CA GLN A 85 11.98 -7.77 -6.46
C GLN A 85 12.82 -6.59 -6.94
N ARG A 86 13.45 -5.89 -6.00
CA ARG A 86 14.40 -4.81 -6.28
C ARG A 86 15.63 -4.95 -5.39
N THR A 87 16.79 -4.81 -5.99
CA THR A 87 18.03 -4.69 -5.22
C THR A 87 18.01 -3.39 -4.44
N ILE A 88 18.24 -3.47 -3.14
CA ILE A 88 18.41 -2.31 -2.26
C ILE A 88 19.90 -2.11 -2.10
N PRO A 89 20.51 -1.01 -2.61
CA PRO A 89 21.93 -0.77 -2.49
C PRO A 89 22.37 -0.67 -1.03
N ALA A 90 23.51 -1.27 -0.71
CA ALA A 90 24.09 -1.20 0.63
C ALA A 90 24.43 0.25 0.99
N GLY A 91 24.02 0.70 2.19
CA GLY A 91 24.25 2.07 2.67
C GLY A 91 23.13 3.06 2.35
N GLU A 92 22.13 2.70 1.56
CA GLU A 92 20.92 3.50 1.44
C GLU A 92 19.99 3.25 2.64
N GLN A 93 19.33 4.31 3.14
CA GLN A 93 18.33 4.19 4.21
C GLN A 93 17.00 3.55 3.73
N ARG A 94 16.98 3.05 2.52
CA ARG A 94 15.83 2.34 1.95
C ARG A 94 15.71 0.96 2.55
N GLN A 95 14.54 0.65 3.05
CA GLN A 95 14.20 -0.66 3.59
C GLN A 95 13.09 -1.28 2.74
N PRO A 96 12.95 -2.61 2.73
CA PRO A 96 11.76 -3.24 2.18
C PRO A 96 10.50 -2.62 2.76
N ALA A 97 9.50 -2.39 1.93
CA ALA A 97 8.27 -1.73 2.37
C ALA A 97 7.08 -2.12 1.49
N TRP A 98 5.91 -2.09 2.08
CA TRP A 98 4.64 -2.12 1.38
C TRP A 98 4.29 -0.72 0.90
N LEU A 99 4.16 -0.55 -0.40
CA LEU A 99 3.77 0.68 -1.07
C LEU A 99 2.25 0.69 -1.27
N SER A 100 1.59 1.74 -0.81
CA SER A 100 0.15 1.94 -0.98
C SER A 100 -0.12 2.68 -2.29
N TYR A 101 -1.03 2.16 -3.11
CA TYR A 101 -1.50 2.78 -4.35
C TYR A 101 -2.88 3.39 -4.13
N PHE A 102 -2.93 4.71 -4.13
CA PHE A 102 -4.16 5.47 -3.97
C PHE A 102 -4.83 5.70 -5.32
N ALA A 103 -6.13 5.46 -5.39
CA ALA A 103 -6.92 5.71 -6.58
C ALA A 103 -6.98 7.21 -6.88
N VAL A 104 -6.75 7.56 -8.13
CA VAL A 104 -6.94 8.90 -8.70
C VAL A 104 -7.61 8.80 -10.06
N ARG A 105 -8.29 9.86 -10.50
CA ARG A 105 -8.90 9.90 -11.83
C ARG A 105 -7.88 10.19 -12.93
N ASP A 106 -6.88 11.01 -12.63
CA ASP A 106 -5.86 11.49 -13.56
C ASP A 106 -4.53 11.61 -12.82
N VAL A 107 -3.60 10.71 -13.13
CA VAL A 107 -2.29 10.64 -12.46
C VAL A 107 -1.43 11.85 -12.77
N ASP A 108 -1.47 12.36 -14.01
CA ASP A 108 -0.64 13.52 -14.40
C ASP A 108 -1.12 14.78 -13.68
N ALA A 109 -2.43 15.00 -13.61
CA ALA A 109 -3.00 16.13 -12.89
C ALA A 109 -2.73 16.03 -11.38
N ALA A 110 -2.88 14.83 -10.78
CA ALA A 110 -2.64 14.59 -9.37
C ALA A 110 -1.15 14.76 -9.01
N GLU A 111 -0.24 14.23 -9.85
CA GLU A 111 1.21 14.39 -9.70
C GLU A 111 1.61 15.87 -9.71
N HIS A 112 1.11 16.64 -10.69
CA HIS A 112 1.37 18.07 -10.77
C HIS A 112 0.84 18.83 -9.53
N ALA A 113 -0.36 18.50 -9.06
CA ALA A 113 -0.91 19.09 -7.83
C ALA A 113 -0.09 18.75 -6.59
N ALA A 114 0.39 17.50 -6.47
CA ALA A 114 1.25 17.07 -5.38
C ALA A 114 2.60 17.80 -5.39
N GLN A 115 3.23 17.98 -6.56
CA GLN A 115 4.49 18.73 -6.69
C GLN A 115 4.32 20.19 -6.27
N GLN A 116 3.22 20.84 -6.63
CA GLN A 116 2.94 22.22 -6.20
C GLN A 116 2.84 22.35 -4.68
N GLN A 117 2.56 21.28 -3.96
CA GLN A 117 2.51 21.22 -2.50
C GLN A 117 3.80 20.66 -1.87
N GLY A 118 4.87 20.46 -2.64
CA GLY A 118 6.18 20.07 -2.16
C GLY A 118 6.49 18.56 -2.18
N ALA A 119 5.63 17.74 -2.78
CA ALA A 119 5.95 16.34 -3.02
C ALA A 119 7.12 16.18 -4.00
N LYS A 120 7.85 15.10 -3.86
CA LYS A 120 8.94 14.70 -4.77
C LYS A 120 8.50 13.52 -5.61
N VAL A 121 8.61 13.65 -6.93
CA VAL A 121 8.41 12.51 -7.85
C VAL A 121 9.59 11.57 -7.74
N LEU A 122 9.31 10.32 -7.44
CA LEU A 122 10.29 9.24 -7.37
C LEU A 122 10.24 8.37 -8.64
N TYR A 123 9.04 8.20 -9.19
CA TYR A 123 8.76 7.56 -10.47
C TYR A 123 7.75 8.39 -11.24
N GLU A 124 8.15 8.86 -12.41
CA GLU A 124 7.32 9.66 -13.31
C GLU A 124 6.07 8.90 -13.76
N PRO A 125 4.96 9.62 -14.06
CA PRO A 125 3.74 9.02 -14.58
C PRO A 125 4.00 8.15 -15.81
N HIS A 126 3.65 6.87 -15.73
CA HIS A 126 3.78 5.93 -16.82
C HIS A 126 2.58 4.98 -16.87
N SER A 127 2.33 4.42 -18.05
CA SER A 127 1.22 3.49 -18.27
C SER A 127 1.72 2.07 -18.35
N LEU A 128 1.01 1.17 -17.67
CA LEU A 128 1.22 -0.27 -17.74
C LEU A 128 -0.02 -0.91 -18.38
N PRO A 129 0.17 -1.81 -19.36
CA PRO A 129 -0.94 -2.57 -19.94
C PRO A 129 -1.75 -3.27 -18.83
N ASP A 130 -3.07 -3.29 -18.97
CA ASP A 130 -4.05 -3.90 -18.07
C ASP A 130 -4.11 -3.34 -16.63
N ARG A 131 -3.03 -2.69 -16.14
CA ARG A 131 -2.97 -2.04 -14.82
C ARG A 131 -3.53 -0.63 -14.83
N GLY A 132 -3.12 0.18 -15.79
CA GLY A 132 -3.50 1.59 -15.90
C GLY A 132 -2.29 2.53 -15.89
N ARG A 133 -2.49 3.76 -15.45
CA ARG A 133 -1.46 4.79 -15.33
C ARG A 133 -1.11 5.03 -13.88
N GLU A 134 0.19 5.04 -13.56
CA GLU A 134 0.66 5.17 -12.18
C GLU A 134 1.87 6.10 -12.05
N ALA A 135 2.10 6.62 -10.84
CA ALA A 135 3.27 7.38 -10.44
C ALA A 135 3.61 7.09 -8.98
N VAL A 136 4.88 7.23 -8.59
CA VAL A 136 5.32 7.08 -7.20
C VAL A 136 5.93 8.38 -6.73
N LEU A 137 5.48 8.86 -5.56
CA LEU A 137 5.90 10.12 -4.97
C LEU A 137 6.33 9.91 -3.51
N ALA A 138 7.05 10.90 -2.99
CA ALA A 138 7.19 11.11 -1.56
C ALA A 138 6.46 12.43 -1.20
N ASP A 139 5.66 12.40 -0.15
CA ASP A 139 5.01 13.59 0.39
C ASP A 139 6.03 14.58 0.98
N PRO A 140 5.63 15.77 1.42
CA PRO A 140 6.55 16.78 1.97
C PRO A 140 7.33 16.31 3.20
N GLN A 141 6.83 15.34 3.97
CA GLN A 141 7.50 14.77 5.14
C GLN A 141 8.35 13.54 4.78
N GLY A 142 8.24 13.03 3.55
CA GLY A 142 9.03 11.93 3.01
C GLY A 142 8.33 10.56 3.03
N ALA A 143 7.05 10.47 3.37
CA ALA A 143 6.29 9.22 3.25
C ALA A 143 6.06 8.90 1.76
N VAL A 144 6.46 7.69 1.35
CA VAL A 144 6.33 7.24 -0.04
C VAL A 144 4.94 6.64 -0.26
N PHE A 145 4.31 7.03 -1.36
CA PHE A 145 3.03 6.52 -1.82
C PHE A 145 2.97 6.47 -3.34
N ALA A 146 2.07 5.66 -3.88
CA ALA A 146 1.78 5.62 -5.30
C ALA A 146 0.37 6.15 -5.58
N MET A 147 0.18 6.68 -6.77
CA MET A 147 -1.13 7.02 -7.33
C MET A 147 -1.40 6.13 -8.53
N LEU A 148 -2.63 5.68 -8.69
CA LEU A 148 -3.04 4.79 -9.77
C LEU A 148 -4.42 5.20 -10.31
N ALA A 149 -4.47 5.42 -11.62
CA ALA A 149 -5.72 5.45 -12.38
C ALA A 149 -5.88 4.08 -13.04
N SER A 150 -6.61 3.19 -12.38
CA SER A 150 -6.80 1.80 -12.83
C SER A 150 -7.56 1.75 -14.15
N SER A 151 -7.09 0.90 -15.08
CA SER A 151 -7.78 0.64 -16.36
C SER A 151 -8.96 -0.33 -16.22
N SER A 152 -9.01 -1.10 -15.13
CA SER A 152 -10.08 -2.06 -14.84
C SER A 152 -11.11 -1.56 -13.81
N GLY A 153 -11.00 -0.29 -13.37
CA GLY A 153 -11.77 0.25 -12.25
C GLY A 153 -11.18 -0.14 -10.89
N ASP A 154 -11.84 0.31 -9.84
CA ASP A 154 -11.39 0.11 -8.47
C ASP A 154 -12.13 -1.05 -7.80
N PRO A 155 -11.51 -1.78 -6.87
CA PRO A 155 -12.21 -2.77 -6.07
C PRO A 155 -13.36 -2.14 -5.26
N PRO A 156 -14.48 -2.86 -5.07
CA PRO A 156 -15.63 -2.35 -4.32
C PRO A 156 -15.31 -2.09 -2.85
N ASP A 157 -16.15 -1.27 -2.18
CA ASP A 157 -16.05 -1.00 -0.75
C ASP A 157 -16.69 -2.14 0.06
N LEU A 158 -15.94 -3.21 0.24
CA LEU A 158 -16.32 -4.38 1.04
C LEU A 158 -15.49 -4.43 2.33
N LEU A 159 -16.04 -5.05 3.36
CA LEU A 159 -15.27 -5.39 4.55
C LEU A 159 -14.29 -6.52 4.19
N ALA A 160 -13.01 -6.28 4.41
CA ALA A 160 -11.97 -7.25 4.16
C ALA A 160 -12.15 -8.54 4.99
N ASP A 161 -11.89 -9.69 4.40
CA ASP A 161 -11.83 -10.97 5.11
C ASP A 161 -10.48 -11.15 5.85
N PRO A 162 -10.40 -12.07 6.83
CA PRO A 162 -9.11 -12.40 7.45
C PRO A 162 -8.06 -12.84 6.40
N GLY A 163 -6.92 -12.18 6.42
CA GLY A 163 -5.85 -12.33 5.44
C GLY A 163 -5.82 -11.27 4.34
N GLU A 164 -6.80 -10.39 4.30
CA GLU A 164 -6.88 -9.26 3.36
C GLU A 164 -6.50 -7.93 4.02
N TRP A 165 -6.19 -6.93 3.20
CA TRP A 165 -5.90 -5.58 3.66
C TRP A 165 -7.18 -4.88 4.10
N ILE A 166 -7.21 -4.38 5.34
CA ILE A 166 -8.40 -3.75 5.92
C ILE A 166 -8.22 -2.25 6.16
N TRP A 167 -6.98 -1.79 6.39
CA TRP A 167 -6.74 -0.42 6.79
C TRP A 167 -5.38 0.09 6.35
N THR A 168 -5.23 1.41 6.30
CA THR A 168 -3.93 2.07 6.13
C THR A 168 -3.83 3.27 7.07
N SER A 169 -2.62 3.54 7.57
CA SER A 169 -2.33 4.67 8.46
C SER A 169 -1.09 5.40 8.00
N LEU A 170 -1.17 6.71 7.90
CA LEU A 170 0.01 7.56 7.81
C LEU A 170 0.58 7.78 9.22
N ILE A 171 1.86 7.49 9.39
CA ILE A 171 2.63 7.84 10.58
C ILE A 171 3.56 8.96 10.19
N THR A 172 3.40 10.14 10.80
CA THR A 172 4.11 11.34 10.35
C THR A 172 4.63 12.20 11.50
N SER A 173 5.60 13.08 11.20
CA SER A 173 6.12 14.07 12.14
C SER A 173 5.23 15.30 12.28
N ASP A 174 4.38 15.58 11.29
CA ASP A 174 3.48 16.73 11.25
C ASP A 174 2.11 16.32 10.68
N PRO A 175 1.20 15.81 11.55
CA PRO A 175 -0.12 15.36 11.13
C PRO A 175 -0.96 16.42 10.43
N ASP A 176 -0.88 17.68 10.87
CA ASP A 176 -1.68 18.77 10.28
C ASP A 176 -1.24 19.09 8.84
N THR A 177 0.08 19.23 8.64
CA THR A 177 0.64 19.50 7.30
C THR A 177 0.34 18.37 6.32
N ASP A 178 0.55 17.11 6.73
CA ASP A 178 0.29 15.98 5.85
C ASP A 178 -1.20 15.76 5.61
N THR A 179 -2.05 15.97 6.61
CA THR A 179 -3.50 15.91 6.43
C THR A 179 -3.96 16.94 5.40
N ALA A 180 -3.49 18.19 5.48
CA ALA A 180 -3.81 19.23 4.52
C ALA A 180 -3.33 18.87 3.10
N PHE A 181 -2.15 18.27 2.98
CA PHE A 181 -1.61 17.77 1.72
C PHE A 181 -2.53 16.70 1.10
N TYR A 182 -2.85 15.64 1.83
CA TYR A 182 -3.68 14.56 1.31
C TYR A 182 -5.15 14.96 1.13
N GLN A 183 -5.67 15.89 1.97
CA GLN A 183 -6.99 16.48 1.78
C GLN A 183 -7.07 17.23 0.46
N THR A 184 -6.07 18.03 0.12
CA THR A 184 -6.03 18.75 -1.16
C THR A 184 -5.88 17.78 -2.33
N LEU A 185 -5.08 16.73 -2.19
CA LEU A 185 -4.79 15.79 -3.27
C LEU A 185 -5.95 14.85 -3.59
N PHE A 186 -6.65 14.36 -2.56
CA PHE A 186 -7.69 13.33 -2.71
C PHE A 186 -9.10 13.81 -2.35
N GLY A 187 -9.24 15.04 -1.83
CA GLY A 187 -10.54 15.57 -1.43
C GLY A 187 -11.11 14.95 -0.15
N TYR A 188 -10.25 14.51 0.78
CA TYR A 188 -10.69 13.90 2.02
C TYR A 188 -11.49 14.85 2.91
N ASP A 189 -12.58 14.35 3.49
CA ASP A 189 -13.14 14.86 4.73
C ASP A 189 -12.28 14.40 5.90
N VAL A 190 -12.01 15.30 6.85
CA VAL A 190 -11.12 15.05 8.00
C VAL A 190 -11.93 15.08 9.29
N PHE A 191 -11.77 14.03 10.09
CA PHE A 191 -12.42 13.90 11.40
C PHE A 191 -11.36 13.68 12.47
N GLU A 192 -11.44 14.44 13.57
CA GLU A 192 -10.61 14.20 14.74
C GLU A 192 -11.27 13.11 15.60
N LEU A 193 -10.52 12.05 15.89
CA LEU A 193 -10.97 10.96 16.73
C LEU A 193 -10.42 11.13 18.15
N PRO A 194 -11.21 10.74 19.19
CA PRO A 194 -10.72 10.71 20.56
C PRO A 194 -9.48 9.80 20.65
N ALA A 195 -8.39 10.32 21.20
CA ALA A 195 -7.19 9.56 21.44
C ALA A 195 -6.76 9.64 22.90
N GLU A 196 -6.29 8.53 23.46
CA GLU A 196 -5.75 8.51 24.80
C GLU A 196 -4.46 9.32 24.88
N GLY A 197 -4.28 10.06 26.00
CA GLY A 197 -3.07 10.84 26.25
C GLY A 197 -2.92 12.12 25.44
N GLY A 198 -3.99 12.58 24.74
CA GLY A 198 -3.99 13.85 23.98
C GLY A 198 -3.16 13.82 22.69
N ALA A 199 -2.80 12.63 22.19
CA ALA A 199 -2.20 12.49 20.88
C ALA A 199 -3.28 12.77 19.80
N GLN A 200 -2.90 13.49 18.75
CA GLN A 200 -3.78 13.75 17.62
C GLN A 200 -3.99 12.45 16.82
N HIS A 201 -5.25 12.10 16.57
CA HIS A 201 -5.62 10.98 15.72
C HIS A 201 -6.68 11.45 14.74
N LEU A 202 -6.31 11.53 13.45
CA LEU A 202 -7.18 12.02 12.40
C LEU A 202 -7.64 10.88 11.51
N MET A 203 -8.90 10.88 11.13
CA MET A 203 -9.47 9.98 10.15
C MET A 203 -9.73 10.73 8.85
N LEU A 204 -9.33 10.13 7.74
CA LEU A 204 -9.55 10.61 6.39
C LEU A 204 -10.68 9.81 5.75
N ALA A 205 -11.66 10.46 5.14
CA ALA A 205 -12.80 9.81 4.51
C ALA A 205 -13.13 10.41 3.14
N THR A 206 -13.66 9.60 2.23
CA THR A 206 -14.27 10.03 0.96
C THR A 206 -15.53 9.23 0.71
N ASP A 207 -16.52 9.83 0.05
CA ASP A 207 -17.78 9.18 -0.33
C ASP A 207 -18.53 8.49 0.83
N GLY A 208 -18.35 9.02 2.06
CA GLY A 208 -18.95 8.46 3.28
C GLY A 208 -18.22 7.25 3.87
N TYR A 209 -17.09 6.84 3.31
CA TYR A 209 -16.25 5.74 3.80
C TYR A 209 -14.97 6.27 4.44
N ALA A 210 -14.61 5.72 5.60
CA ALA A 210 -13.29 5.89 6.18
C ALA A 210 -12.24 5.24 5.27
N ARG A 211 -11.19 5.99 4.92
CA ARG A 211 -10.14 5.54 3.98
C ARG A 211 -8.81 5.29 4.67
N ALA A 212 -8.45 6.14 5.63
CA ALA A 212 -7.16 6.08 6.31
C ALA A 212 -7.20 6.80 7.65
N SER A 213 -6.14 6.63 8.44
CA SER A 213 -5.87 7.47 9.60
C SER A 213 -4.52 8.17 9.50
N VAL A 214 -4.37 9.31 10.19
CA VAL A 214 -3.11 10.02 10.34
C VAL A 214 -2.75 10.06 11.83
N ASN A 215 -1.54 9.63 12.13
CA ASN A 215 -1.05 9.49 13.49
C ASN A 215 0.34 10.13 13.63
N PRO A 216 0.66 10.76 14.76
CA PRO A 216 2.00 11.27 14.99
C PRO A 216 3.03 10.15 15.14
N LEU A 217 4.27 10.44 14.73
CA LEU A 217 5.40 9.58 15.02
C LEU A 217 5.57 9.38 16.54
N PRO A 218 5.89 8.17 16.99
CA PRO A 218 6.12 7.91 18.40
C PRO A 218 7.37 8.66 18.89
N ALA A 219 7.21 9.56 19.86
CA ALA A 219 8.28 10.43 20.37
C ALA A 219 9.50 9.66 20.92
N ASN A 220 9.31 8.42 21.36
CA ASN A 220 10.36 7.57 21.93
C ASN A 220 11.06 6.67 20.90
N ARG A 221 10.84 6.88 19.59
CA ARG A 221 11.44 6.09 18.49
C ARG A 221 12.04 6.99 17.42
N PRO A 222 13.20 7.60 17.66
CA PRO A 222 13.80 8.62 16.77
C PRO A 222 14.19 8.09 15.38
N ASN A 223 14.28 6.78 15.19
CA ASN A 223 14.63 6.14 13.91
C ASN A 223 13.40 5.73 13.08
N VAL A 224 12.18 6.08 13.51
CA VAL A 224 10.98 5.89 12.71
C VAL A 224 10.79 7.14 11.84
N HIS A 225 10.67 6.91 10.54
CA HIS A 225 10.45 7.98 9.56
C HIS A 225 9.00 7.97 9.08
N PRO A 226 8.48 9.10 8.58
CA PRO A 226 7.15 9.19 8.00
C PRO A 226 6.92 8.10 6.96
N ARG A 227 5.77 7.44 7.04
CA ARG A 227 5.39 6.35 6.14
C ARG A 227 3.93 5.98 6.22
N TRP A 228 3.44 5.40 5.14
CA TRP A 228 2.19 4.66 5.15
C TRP A 228 2.42 3.25 5.70
N LEU A 229 1.50 2.78 6.54
CA LEU A 229 1.45 1.43 7.10
C LEU A 229 0.12 0.78 6.72
N ASN A 230 0.18 -0.35 6.05
CA ASN A 230 -0.99 -1.13 5.69
C ASN A 230 -1.22 -2.23 6.73
N TYR A 231 -2.49 -2.54 7.01
CA TYR A 231 -2.90 -3.51 8.03
C TYR A 231 -3.68 -4.64 7.38
N VAL A 232 -3.29 -5.87 7.67
CA VAL A 232 -4.03 -7.07 7.29
C VAL A 232 -5.00 -7.42 8.39
N ARG A 233 -6.26 -7.71 8.03
CA ARG A 233 -7.24 -8.27 8.97
C ARG A 233 -6.82 -9.67 9.39
N VAL A 234 -6.92 -9.95 10.68
CA VAL A 234 -6.64 -11.27 11.27
C VAL A 234 -7.73 -11.67 12.25
N GLU A 235 -7.96 -12.96 12.40
CA GLU A 235 -8.92 -13.47 13.39
C GLU A 235 -8.42 -13.30 14.84
N ASN A 236 -7.10 -13.39 15.04
CA ASN A 236 -6.49 -13.21 16.36
C ASN A 236 -5.09 -12.59 16.22
N THR A 237 -4.95 -11.38 16.71
CA THR A 237 -3.70 -10.61 16.60
C THR A 237 -2.55 -11.26 17.35
N ALA A 238 -2.78 -11.79 18.56
CA ALA A 238 -1.72 -12.41 19.36
C ALA A 238 -1.19 -13.69 18.72
N ALA A 239 -2.09 -14.54 18.20
CA ALA A 239 -1.73 -15.75 17.47
C ALA A 239 -0.97 -15.44 16.17
N SER A 240 -1.42 -14.42 15.42
CA SER A 240 -0.78 -13.97 14.19
C SER A 240 0.61 -13.39 14.44
N VAL A 241 0.81 -12.64 15.52
CA VAL A 241 2.13 -12.16 15.96
C VAL A 241 3.05 -13.34 16.29
N ALA A 242 2.58 -14.32 17.05
CA ALA A 242 3.38 -15.51 17.38
C ALA A 242 3.79 -16.27 16.11
N LYS A 243 2.88 -16.42 15.16
CA LYS A 243 3.13 -17.06 13.85
C LYS A 243 4.14 -16.26 13.02
N ALA A 244 4.01 -14.93 12.96
CA ALA A 244 4.97 -14.07 12.27
C ALA A 244 6.39 -14.22 12.83
N VAL A 245 6.54 -14.26 14.16
CA VAL A 245 7.83 -14.49 14.82
C VAL A 245 8.39 -15.87 14.49
N ALA A 246 7.56 -16.92 14.53
CA ALA A 246 7.97 -18.28 14.16
C ALA A 246 8.45 -18.39 12.70
N LEU A 247 7.96 -17.54 11.81
CA LEU A 247 8.37 -17.43 10.40
C LEU A 247 9.58 -16.49 10.18
N GLY A 248 10.21 -15.99 11.26
CA GLY A 248 11.39 -15.13 11.20
C GLY A 248 11.09 -13.62 11.17
N GLY A 249 9.84 -13.22 11.32
CA GLY A 249 9.46 -11.82 11.48
C GLY A 249 9.80 -11.27 12.86
N ARG A 250 9.61 -9.97 13.03
CA ARG A 250 9.94 -9.26 14.26
C ARG A 250 8.77 -8.38 14.72
N VAL A 251 8.50 -8.40 16.04
CA VAL A 251 7.49 -7.51 16.65
C VAL A 251 8.05 -6.09 16.73
N LEU A 252 7.31 -5.13 16.19
CA LEU A 252 7.58 -3.69 16.29
C LEU A 252 6.72 -3.05 17.38
N VAL A 253 5.43 -3.41 17.44
CA VAL A 253 4.48 -3.03 18.48
C VAL A 253 3.71 -4.27 18.89
N ALA A 254 3.75 -4.60 20.19
CA ALA A 254 3.01 -5.73 20.74
C ALA A 254 1.49 -5.52 20.60
N PRO A 255 0.68 -6.60 20.58
CA PRO A 255 -0.77 -6.49 20.52
C PRO A 255 -1.31 -5.54 21.61
N ARG A 256 -2.18 -4.62 21.20
CA ARG A 256 -2.85 -3.67 22.08
C ARG A 256 -4.29 -3.45 21.61
N LEU A 257 -5.19 -3.26 22.59
CA LEU A 257 -6.57 -2.90 22.31
C LEU A 257 -6.61 -1.41 21.90
N GLU A 258 -7.36 -1.10 20.84
CA GLU A 258 -7.65 0.26 20.43
C GLU A 258 -9.01 0.73 21.00
N PRO A 259 -9.25 2.03 21.10
CA PRO A 259 -10.50 2.56 21.67
C PRO A 259 -11.77 2.14 20.93
N ASP A 260 -11.67 1.81 19.66
CA ASP A 260 -12.76 1.31 18.81
C ASP A 260 -13.06 -0.19 19.00
N GLY A 261 -12.32 -0.87 19.86
CA GLY A 261 -12.48 -2.28 20.20
C GLY A 261 -11.66 -3.24 19.35
N GLY A 262 -10.93 -2.73 18.34
CA GLY A 262 -9.98 -3.52 17.56
C GLY A 262 -8.70 -3.83 18.35
N THR A 263 -8.04 -4.93 18.04
CA THR A 263 -6.71 -5.25 18.57
C THR A 263 -5.67 -5.11 17.46
N VAL A 264 -4.68 -4.25 17.69
CA VAL A 264 -3.63 -3.90 16.70
C VAL A 264 -2.27 -4.37 17.16
N ALA A 265 -1.46 -4.86 16.22
CA ALA A 265 -0.01 -5.05 16.40
C ALA A 265 0.73 -4.58 15.15
N LEU A 266 2.00 -4.19 15.31
CA LEU A 266 2.89 -3.94 14.18
C LEU A 266 4.01 -4.96 14.18
N VAL A 267 4.28 -5.53 13.02
CA VAL A 267 5.35 -6.51 12.81
C VAL A 267 6.18 -6.10 11.59
N ALA A 268 7.38 -6.64 11.48
CA ALA A 268 8.17 -6.59 10.26
C ALA A 268 8.40 -8.00 9.76
N ASP A 269 8.42 -8.17 8.44
CA ASP A 269 8.84 -9.42 7.82
C ASP A 269 10.33 -9.71 8.08
N PRO A 270 10.87 -10.88 7.69
CA PRO A 270 12.27 -11.22 7.91
C PRO A 270 13.28 -10.25 7.26
N LEU A 271 12.86 -9.50 6.26
CA LEU A 271 13.69 -8.53 5.53
C LEU A 271 13.52 -7.10 6.04
N GLY A 272 12.55 -6.88 6.94
CA GLY A 272 12.34 -5.62 7.63
C GLY A 272 11.15 -4.79 7.14
N ALA A 273 10.35 -5.27 6.18
CA ALA A 273 9.15 -4.58 5.73
C ALA A 273 8.09 -4.52 6.85
N PRO A 274 7.71 -3.32 7.34
CA PRO A 274 6.72 -3.19 8.39
C PRO A 274 5.31 -3.29 7.83
N PHE A 275 4.41 -3.90 8.61
CA PHE A 275 2.97 -3.92 8.35
C PHE A 275 2.20 -4.14 9.66
N GLY A 276 0.90 -3.82 9.61
CA GLY A 276 -0.01 -3.99 10.74
C GLY A 276 -0.79 -5.30 10.67
N LEU A 277 -1.17 -5.79 11.84
CA LEU A 277 -2.14 -6.86 12.05
C LEU A 277 -3.31 -6.24 12.82
N LEU A 278 -4.53 -6.37 12.32
CA LEU A 278 -5.72 -5.80 12.92
C LEU A 278 -6.78 -6.90 13.09
N GLU A 279 -7.08 -7.22 14.34
CA GLU A 279 -8.25 -7.98 14.73
C GLU A 279 -9.41 -7.02 14.89
N TRP A 280 -10.31 -7.02 13.90
CA TRP A 280 -11.49 -6.17 13.92
C TRP A 280 -12.66 -6.95 14.51
N PRO A 281 -13.38 -6.38 15.53
CA PRO A 281 -14.49 -7.09 16.11
C PRO A 281 -15.55 -7.35 15.06
N GLU A 282 -16.08 -8.57 15.02
CA GLU A 282 -17.29 -8.87 14.26
C GLU A 282 -18.42 -8.05 14.85
N THR A 283 -18.83 -7.00 14.17
CA THR A 283 -20.10 -6.35 14.47
C THR A 283 -21.18 -7.38 14.16
N GLU A 284 -21.83 -7.94 15.21
CA GLU A 284 -23.11 -8.61 15.02
C GLU A 284 -23.96 -7.68 14.14
N SER A 285 -24.31 -8.15 12.97
CA SER A 285 -25.24 -7.45 12.08
C SER A 285 -26.51 -7.24 12.89
N LYS A 286 -26.71 -6.03 13.44
CA LYS A 286 -28.01 -5.65 13.99
C LYS A 286 -28.95 -5.72 12.79
N GLU A 287 -29.77 -6.79 12.73
CA GLU A 287 -30.92 -6.84 11.86
C GLU A 287 -31.63 -5.49 11.93
N ALA A 288 -31.78 -4.85 10.76
CA ALA A 288 -32.57 -3.65 10.67
C ALA A 288 -33.96 -3.95 11.27
N PRO A 289 -34.51 -3.12 12.17
CA PRO A 289 -35.83 -3.34 12.69
C PRO A 289 -36.82 -3.32 11.54
N LYS A 290 -37.67 -4.37 11.46
CA LYS A 290 -38.74 -4.55 10.46
C LYS A 290 -39.75 -3.42 10.54
#